data_2d61fa48171c226cc38bab9b07af61cd
#
_entry.id   2d61fa48171c226cc38bab9b07af61cd
#
_cell.length_a   1.000
_cell.length_b   1.000
_cell.length_c   1.000
_cell.angle_alpha   90.00
_cell.angle_beta   90.00
_cell.angle_gamma   90.00
#
_symmetry.space_group_name_H-M   'P 1'
#
loop_
_entity.id
_entity.type
_entity.pdbx_description
1 polymer ?
#
loop_
_entity_poly.entity_id
_entity_poly.type
_entity_poly.pdbx_seq_one_letter_code
_entity_poly.pdbx_strand_id
1 'polypeptide(L)'
;MKRIYLGFADSRAVSKDALTAAFGEEYTASLRSAGSLLGASLLADMLAYAGVRTGRRTRVARTASGKPYFKHCSRISFSISHAAGAAVCALSFGGDVGIDLEFAGGRDAATARRIAARWLTPRGFDTDGTPQSFAAAWTSFEASSKYSGGALAECRGVPAGAVCDSFTVGEDGRGAVTVCHKENVPLIPLPSFSQALWGCERADILGIGFDAVTLDEAVGLAVSALDSGSLMTVVTPNPVISMRCLCDARLMRAVRSASLSLADGHGITAAAQRRGVFLPERVAGIDFGHSLLCRAAERGDRIFLLGGKPGRAEKAAKELAPAIPGLNVCGTCDGYDGMSGNACAERAIAEAKPGIVFVCLGSPRQELWIYEHRDFLEQCGVRVAAALGGSIDVWSGDVRRAPQIFIRLHLEWLWRCVREPRRLAVIPTLVRYRMLTRKRRQTAKQSGTK
;
A
#
# COMPACT_ATOMS: atom_id res chain seq x y z
N MET A 1 8.28 9.49 -14.76
CA MET A 1 8.73 9.49 -13.35
C MET A 1 9.39 8.16 -13.08
N LYS A 2 10.58 8.14 -12.46
CA LYS A 2 11.26 6.91 -12.03
C LYS A 2 10.59 6.39 -10.76
N ARG A 3 10.21 5.12 -10.72
CA ARG A 3 9.58 4.48 -9.57
C ARG A 3 9.64 2.98 -9.70
N ILE A 4 9.53 2.28 -8.59
CA ILE A 4 9.51 0.82 -8.51
C ILE A 4 8.25 0.41 -7.74
N TYR A 5 7.41 -0.40 -8.36
CA TYR A 5 6.27 -1.02 -7.70
C TYR A 5 6.67 -2.35 -7.10
N LEU A 6 6.22 -2.64 -5.89
CA LEU A 6 6.42 -3.90 -5.18
C LEU A 6 5.08 -4.63 -5.06
N GLY A 7 5.04 -5.90 -5.45
CA GLY A 7 3.87 -6.77 -5.35
C GLY A 7 4.19 -8.06 -4.61
N PHE A 8 3.17 -8.62 -3.94
CA PHE A 8 3.20 -9.89 -3.26
C PHE A 8 1.99 -10.73 -3.67
N ALA A 9 2.16 -12.05 -3.74
CA ALA A 9 1.06 -13.01 -3.90
C ALA A 9 1.42 -14.31 -3.18
N ASP A 10 0.44 -14.92 -2.50
CA ASP A 10 0.61 -16.21 -1.82
C ASP A 10 -0.16 -17.32 -2.53
N SER A 11 -1.46 -17.24 -2.66
CA SER A 11 -2.24 -18.30 -3.30
C SER A 11 -3.29 -17.74 -4.24
N ARG A 12 -3.27 -18.16 -5.53
CA ARG A 12 -4.33 -17.86 -6.50
C ARG A 12 -4.30 -18.79 -7.69
N ALA A 13 -5.44 -18.90 -8.36
CA ALA A 13 -5.53 -19.60 -9.64
C ALA A 13 -4.77 -18.82 -10.73
N VAL A 14 -3.94 -19.51 -11.50
CA VAL A 14 -3.13 -18.93 -12.57
C VAL A 14 -3.55 -19.53 -13.91
N SER A 15 -3.94 -18.67 -14.87
CA SER A 15 -4.23 -19.07 -16.23
C SER A 15 -2.97 -19.00 -17.10
N LYS A 16 -2.50 -20.15 -17.59
CA LYS A 16 -1.34 -20.21 -18.51
C LYS A 16 -1.62 -19.53 -19.84
N ASP A 17 -2.85 -19.61 -20.35
CA ASP A 17 -3.24 -18.95 -21.61
C ASP A 17 -3.15 -17.44 -21.49
N ALA A 18 -3.60 -16.87 -20.37
CA ALA A 18 -3.46 -15.45 -20.10
C ALA A 18 -1.98 -15.02 -20.01
N LEU A 19 -1.11 -15.83 -19.39
CA LEU A 19 0.32 -15.57 -19.33
C LEU A 19 0.99 -15.68 -20.70
N THR A 20 0.59 -16.66 -21.54
CA THR A 20 1.08 -16.79 -22.89
C THR A 20 0.71 -15.59 -23.76
N ALA A 21 -0.52 -15.11 -23.65
CA ALA A 21 -0.96 -13.88 -24.32
C ALA A 21 -0.14 -12.65 -23.88
N ALA A 22 0.14 -12.54 -22.56
CA ALA A 22 0.85 -11.41 -21.98
C ALA A 22 2.35 -11.42 -22.30
N PHE A 23 3.03 -12.54 -22.14
CA PHE A 23 4.50 -12.63 -22.10
C PHE A 23 5.14 -13.49 -23.19
N GLY A 24 4.35 -14.29 -23.92
CA GLY A 24 4.79 -15.18 -24.99
C GLY A 24 4.95 -16.64 -24.55
N GLU A 25 4.84 -17.53 -25.54
CA GLU A 25 4.84 -18.97 -25.34
C GLU A 25 6.17 -19.48 -24.76
N GLU A 26 7.31 -19.04 -25.32
CA GLU A 26 8.65 -19.42 -24.91
C GLU A 26 8.88 -19.16 -23.40
N TYR A 27 8.50 -17.96 -22.92
CA TYR A 27 8.63 -17.63 -21.51
C TYR A 27 7.67 -18.46 -20.65
N THR A 28 6.42 -18.57 -21.04
CA THR A 28 5.39 -19.31 -20.28
C THR A 28 5.75 -20.81 -20.19
N ALA A 29 6.28 -21.40 -21.24
CA ALA A 29 6.75 -22.78 -21.26
C ALA A 29 7.96 -23.00 -20.32
N SER A 30 8.75 -21.94 -20.05
CA SER A 30 9.89 -22.01 -19.10
C SER A 30 9.46 -22.00 -17.62
N LEU A 31 8.20 -21.64 -17.31
CA LEU A 31 7.67 -21.57 -15.94
C LEU A 31 7.22 -22.97 -15.47
N ARG A 32 8.10 -23.67 -14.75
CA ARG A 32 7.89 -25.07 -14.38
C ARG A 32 7.26 -25.26 -12.98
N SER A 33 7.45 -24.31 -12.06
CA SER A 33 6.91 -24.39 -10.69
C SER A 33 5.66 -23.56 -10.50
N ALA A 34 4.81 -23.93 -9.53
CA ALA A 34 3.66 -23.12 -9.12
C ALA A 34 4.08 -21.70 -8.70
N GLY A 35 5.19 -21.57 -7.98
CA GLY A 35 5.74 -20.27 -7.57
C GLY A 35 6.18 -19.41 -8.77
N SER A 36 6.79 -19.98 -9.80
CA SER A 36 7.17 -19.23 -11.00
C SER A 36 5.95 -18.77 -11.81
N LEU A 37 4.89 -19.59 -11.89
CA LEU A 37 3.62 -19.21 -12.50
C LEU A 37 2.92 -18.10 -11.70
N LEU A 38 2.92 -18.21 -10.37
CA LEU A 38 2.38 -17.21 -9.45
C LEU A 38 3.10 -15.86 -9.63
N GLY A 39 4.43 -15.85 -9.67
CA GLY A 39 5.22 -14.65 -9.88
C GLY A 39 4.98 -13.99 -11.25
N ALA A 40 4.82 -14.76 -12.32
CA ALA A 40 4.46 -14.24 -13.65
C ALA A 40 3.03 -13.65 -13.66
N SER A 41 2.07 -14.29 -12.98
CA SER A 41 0.72 -13.75 -12.82
C SER A 41 0.73 -12.44 -12.05
N LEU A 42 1.52 -12.34 -10.98
CA LEU A 42 1.72 -11.12 -10.21
C LEU A 42 2.28 -9.99 -11.10
N LEU A 43 3.28 -10.28 -11.93
CA LEU A 43 3.83 -9.32 -12.90
C LEU A 43 2.76 -8.80 -13.87
N ALA A 44 1.88 -9.67 -14.37
CA ALA A 44 0.78 -9.26 -15.26
C ALA A 44 -0.17 -8.26 -14.59
N ASP A 45 -0.53 -8.51 -13.33
CA ASP A 45 -1.38 -7.60 -12.55
C ASP A 45 -0.69 -6.26 -12.27
N MET A 46 0.62 -6.29 -11.96
CA MET A 46 1.39 -5.08 -11.72
C MET A 46 1.53 -4.22 -12.98
N LEU A 47 1.68 -4.83 -14.16
CA LEU A 47 1.66 -4.13 -15.44
C LEU A 47 0.29 -3.49 -15.70
N ALA A 48 -0.79 -4.22 -15.49
CA ALA A 48 -2.15 -3.69 -15.61
C ALA A 48 -2.40 -2.54 -14.63
N TYR A 49 -1.94 -2.69 -13.38
CA TYR A 49 -1.98 -1.63 -12.36
C TYR A 49 -1.24 -0.37 -12.80
N ALA A 50 -0.03 -0.54 -13.35
CA ALA A 50 0.80 0.55 -13.84
C ALA A 50 0.29 1.16 -15.18
N GLY A 51 -0.84 0.66 -15.74
CA GLY A 51 -1.41 1.11 -17.00
C GLY A 51 -0.63 0.63 -18.24
N VAL A 52 0.22 -0.38 -18.09
CA VAL A 52 0.98 -0.98 -19.20
C VAL A 52 0.16 -2.08 -19.83
N ARG A 53 -0.21 -1.91 -21.09
CA ARG A 53 -0.93 -2.95 -21.85
C ARG A 53 0.04 -4.10 -22.18
N THR A 54 -0.35 -5.30 -21.79
CA THR A 54 0.36 -6.53 -22.14
C THR A 54 0.22 -6.88 -23.63
N GLY A 55 1.17 -7.64 -24.21
CA GLY A 55 1.19 -8.05 -25.59
C GLY A 55 2.60 -8.02 -26.19
N ARG A 56 2.76 -7.57 -27.45
CA ARG A 56 4.05 -7.61 -28.15
C ARG A 56 5.19 -6.91 -27.37
N ARG A 57 4.88 -5.79 -26.67
CA ARG A 57 5.89 -5.01 -25.92
C ARG A 57 6.36 -5.68 -24.64
N THR A 58 5.53 -6.54 -24.05
CA THR A 58 5.82 -7.27 -22.81
C THR A 58 6.29 -8.71 -23.06
N ARG A 59 6.62 -9.09 -24.29
CA ARG A 59 7.25 -10.39 -24.60
C ARG A 59 8.56 -10.50 -23.80
N VAL A 60 8.67 -11.58 -23.04
CA VAL A 60 9.80 -11.82 -22.13
C VAL A 60 10.83 -12.72 -22.82
N ALA A 61 12.10 -12.37 -22.66
CA ALA A 61 13.25 -13.23 -22.97
C ALA A 61 14.15 -13.34 -21.73
N ARG A 62 15.16 -14.18 -21.80
CA ARG A 62 16.17 -14.33 -20.74
C ARG A 62 17.54 -13.93 -21.25
N THR A 63 18.34 -13.32 -20.37
CA THR A 63 19.78 -13.09 -20.62
C THR A 63 20.56 -14.43 -20.60
N ALA A 64 21.83 -14.42 -20.96
CA ALA A 64 22.69 -15.57 -20.81
C ALA A 64 22.78 -16.08 -19.36
N SER A 65 22.68 -15.18 -18.37
CA SER A 65 22.64 -15.50 -16.95
C SER A 65 21.25 -15.95 -16.45
N GLY A 66 20.23 -16.00 -17.34
CA GLY A 66 18.87 -16.44 -17.01
C GLY A 66 17.93 -15.34 -16.49
N LYS A 67 18.40 -14.09 -16.31
CA LYS A 67 17.54 -12.96 -15.87
C LYS A 67 16.48 -12.68 -16.92
N PRO A 68 15.15 -12.64 -16.57
CA PRO A 68 14.11 -12.30 -17.52
C PRO A 68 14.07 -10.79 -17.79
N TYR A 69 13.74 -10.41 -19.02
CA TYR A 69 13.58 -9.01 -19.44
C TYR A 69 12.55 -8.88 -20.58
N PHE A 70 12.00 -7.68 -20.78
CA PHE A 70 11.10 -7.39 -21.90
C PHE A 70 11.86 -7.15 -23.20
N LYS A 71 11.66 -8.01 -24.19
CA LYS A 71 12.34 -7.94 -25.52
C LYS A 71 12.23 -6.59 -26.22
N HIS A 72 11.08 -5.92 -26.05
CA HIS A 72 10.73 -4.71 -26.82
C HIS A 72 10.44 -3.49 -25.94
N CYS A 73 10.88 -3.51 -24.69
CA CYS A 73 10.68 -2.40 -23.75
C CYS A 73 11.85 -2.27 -22.76
N SER A 74 12.90 -1.55 -23.15
CA SER A 74 14.09 -1.31 -22.31
C SER A 74 13.86 -0.30 -21.17
N ARG A 75 12.72 0.41 -21.17
CA ARG A 75 12.39 1.43 -20.15
C ARG A 75 11.77 0.83 -18.90
N ILE A 76 11.37 -0.43 -18.95
CA ILE A 76 10.73 -1.14 -17.85
C ILE A 76 11.58 -2.37 -17.55
N SER A 77 12.04 -2.51 -16.34
CA SER A 77 12.66 -3.72 -15.84
C SER A 77 11.82 -4.37 -14.73
N PHE A 78 12.04 -5.64 -14.49
CA PHE A 78 11.36 -6.35 -13.43
C PHE A 78 12.23 -7.45 -12.85
N SER A 79 11.94 -7.85 -11.64
CA SER A 79 12.52 -9.00 -10.97
C SER A 79 11.44 -9.74 -10.20
N ILE A 80 11.54 -11.07 -10.18
CA ILE A 80 10.58 -11.94 -9.49
C ILE A 80 11.37 -12.92 -8.60
N SER A 81 10.84 -13.18 -7.43
CA SER A 81 11.25 -14.28 -6.58
C SER A 81 10.06 -15.02 -6.00
N HIS A 82 10.25 -16.28 -5.61
CA HIS A 82 9.22 -17.09 -4.97
C HIS A 82 9.84 -18.08 -3.99
N ALA A 83 9.18 -18.25 -2.85
CA ALA A 83 9.55 -19.21 -1.82
C ALA A 83 8.30 -19.67 -1.06
N ALA A 84 8.27 -20.91 -0.60
CA ALA A 84 7.24 -21.48 0.27
C ALA A 84 5.78 -21.19 -0.18
N GLY A 85 5.51 -21.22 -1.49
CA GLY A 85 4.16 -20.97 -2.04
C GLY A 85 3.81 -19.51 -2.25
N ALA A 86 4.66 -18.57 -1.85
CA ALA A 86 4.50 -17.13 -2.08
C ALA A 86 5.40 -16.64 -3.22
N ALA A 87 5.07 -15.50 -3.80
CA ALA A 87 5.87 -14.80 -4.81
C ALA A 87 5.92 -13.30 -4.55
N VAL A 88 7.06 -12.69 -4.86
CA VAL A 88 7.25 -11.24 -4.87
C VAL A 88 7.70 -10.78 -6.24
N CYS A 89 7.32 -9.58 -6.61
CA CYS A 89 7.74 -8.96 -7.87
C CYS A 89 8.05 -7.48 -7.65
N ALA A 90 9.15 -7.02 -8.23
CA ALA A 90 9.48 -5.61 -8.37
C ALA A 90 9.37 -5.21 -9.85
N LEU A 91 8.59 -4.16 -10.15
CA LEU A 91 8.40 -3.59 -11.49
C LEU A 91 8.95 -2.17 -11.51
N SER A 92 10.05 -1.95 -12.23
CA SER A 92 10.81 -0.69 -12.22
C SER A 92 10.61 0.12 -13.50
N PHE A 93 10.36 1.41 -13.33
CA PHE A 93 10.40 2.45 -14.37
C PHE A 93 11.63 3.37 -14.19
N GLY A 94 12.60 2.97 -13.39
CA GLY A 94 13.74 3.78 -12.98
C GLY A 94 15.11 3.19 -13.27
N GLY A 95 15.18 2.04 -13.91
CA GLY A 95 16.41 1.28 -14.17
C GLY A 95 16.30 -0.16 -13.70
N ASP A 96 17.43 -0.83 -13.57
CA ASP A 96 17.47 -2.21 -13.11
C ASP A 96 16.94 -2.36 -11.69
N VAL A 97 16.41 -3.55 -11.39
CA VAL A 97 15.91 -3.95 -10.10
C VAL A 97 16.17 -5.42 -9.86
N GLY A 98 16.46 -5.77 -8.62
CA GLY A 98 16.52 -7.14 -8.13
C GLY A 98 15.62 -7.29 -6.92
N ILE A 99 14.86 -8.35 -6.82
CA ILE A 99 14.05 -8.68 -5.62
C ILE A 99 14.26 -10.14 -5.26
N ASP A 100 14.33 -10.41 -3.97
CA ASP A 100 14.36 -11.78 -3.47
C ASP A 100 13.47 -11.98 -2.26
N LEU A 101 13.00 -13.24 -2.07
CA LEU A 101 12.13 -13.67 -0.98
C LEU A 101 12.68 -14.99 -0.41
N GLU A 102 12.85 -15.04 0.91
CA GLU A 102 13.21 -16.25 1.64
C GLU A 102 12.42 -16.30 2.95
N PHE A 103 12.10 -17.51 3.44
CA PHE A 103 11.45 -17.70 4.73
C PHE A 103 12.43 -18.26 5.77
N ALA A 104 12.47 -17.62 6.94
CA ALA A 104 13.29 -18.06 8.05
C ALA A 104 12.91 -19.49 8.50
N GLY A 105 13.93 -20.31 8.77
CA GLY A 105 13.72 -21.70 9.19
C GLY A 105 13.65 -22.73 8.05
N GLY A 106 13.76 -22.32 6.79
CA GLY A 106 13.82 -23.24 5.64
C GLY A 106 15.11 -24.07 5.55
N ARG A 107 16.14 -23.72 6.34
CA ARG A 107 17.43 -24.43 6.41
C ARG A 107 17.85 -24.66 7.85
N ASP A 108 18.50 -25.80 8.12
CA ASP A 108 19.10 -26.06 9.43
C ASP A 108 20.29 -25.10 9.71
N ALA A 109 20.57 -24.86 11.00
CA ALA A 109 21.55 -23.88 11.45
C ALA A 109 23.00 -24.19 10.97
N ALA A 110 23.37 -25.47 10.79
CA ALA A 110 24.71 -25.85 10.33
C ALA A 110 24.87 -25.53 8.83
N THR A 111 23.85 -25.83 8.03
CA THR A 111 23.80 -25.49 6.59
C THR A 111 23.79 -23.98 6.40
N ALA A 112 22.98 -23.23 7.16
CA ALA A 112 22.94 -21.77 7.10
C ALA A 112 24.32 -21.14 7.41
N ARG A 113 25.00 -21.57 8.47
CA ARG A 113 26.37 -21.11 8.82
C ARG A 113 27.38 -21.42 7.71
N ARG A 114 27.35 -22.61 7.11
CA ARG A 114 28.25 -22.99 6.02
C ARG A 114 28.02 -22.14 4.78
N ILE A 115 26.77 -21.85 4.44
CA ILE A 115 26.42 -20.97 3.32
C ILE A 115 26.88 -19.55 3.62
N ALA A 116 26.63 -19.02 4.82
CA ALA A 116 27.05 -17.69 5.22
C ALA A 116 28.57 -17.51 5.09
N ALA A 117 29.36 -18.42 5.65
CA ALA A 117 30.81 -18.38 5.59
C ALA A 117 31.35 -18.43 4.16
N ARG A 118 30.71 -19.18 3.26
CA ARG A 118 31.16 -19.35 1.87
C ARG A 118 30.69 -18.23 0.94
N TRP A 119 29.47 -17.75 1.10
CA TRP A 119 28.81 -16.89 0.11
C TRP A 119 28.53 -15.47 0.61
N LEU A 120 28.15 -15.29 1.86
CA LEU A 120 27.66 -14.01 2.41
C LEU A 120 28.79 -13.17 2.99
N THR A 121 29.43 -13.64 4.06
CA THR A 121 30.47 -12.90 4.77
C THR A 121 31.60 -12.38 3.87
N PRO A 122 32.16 -13.16 2.93
CA PRO A 122 33.23 -12.66 2.05
C PRO A 122 32.78 -11.56 1.09
N ARG A 123 31.46 -11.26 1.03
CA ARG A 123 30.83 -10.27 0.14
C ARG A 123 30.17 -9.13 0.90
N GLY A 124 30.37 -9.07 2.23
CA GLY A 124 29.85 -8.00 3.09
C GLY A 124 28.35 -8.13 3.44
N PHE A 125 27.81 -9.36 3.36
CA PHE A 125 26.45 -9.64 3.86
C PHE A 125 26.56 -10.40 5.18
N ASP A 126 26.42 -9.66 6.29
CA ASP A 126 26.62 -10.21 7.61
C ASP A 126 25.31 -10.82 8.20
N THR A 127 25.49 -11.82 9.06
CA THR A 127 24.41 -12.49 9.80
C THR A 127 24.88 -12.85 11.21
N ASP A 128 23.99 -12.65 12.21
CA ASP A 128 24.21 -13.06 13.61
C ASP A 128 24.00 -14.57 13.83
N GLY A 129 23.63 -15.29 12.77
CA GLY A 129 23.38 -16.75 12.79
C GLY A 129 21.94 -17.13 13.17
N THR A 130 21.06 -16.17 13.47
CA THR A 130 19.62 -16.46 13.60
C THR A 130 18.99 -16.75 12.25
N PRO A 131 17.92 -17.57 12.18
CA PRO A 131 17.24 -17.87 10.93
C PRO A 131 16.74 -16.60 10.21
N GLN A 132 16.26 -15.60 10.93
CA GLN A 132 15.78 -14.33 10.39
C GLN A 132 16.93 -13.51 9.79
N SER A 133 18.03 -13.35 10.52
CA SER A 133 19.21 -12.63 10.05
C SER A 133 19.85 -13.30 8.83
N PHE A 134 19.90 -14.65 8.82
CA PHE A 134 20.35 -15.40 7.64
C PHE A 134 19.44 -15.15 6.44
N ALA A 135 18.11 -15.22 6.59
CA ALA A 135 17.17 -14.98 5.50
C ALA A 135 17.32 -13.55 4.94
N ALA A 136 17.47 -12.54 5.80
CA ALA A 136 17.70 -11.15 5.38
C ALA A 136 19.03 -10.98 4.62
N ALA A 137 20.13 -11.56 5.11
CA ALA A 137 21.41 -11.51 4.44
C ALA A 137 21.41 -12.26 3.10
N TRP A 138 20.75 -13.42 3.05
CA TRP A 138 20.60 -14.22 1.83
C TRP A 138 19.80 -13.48 0.77
N THR A 139 18.64 -12.91 1.12
CA THR A 139 17.83 -12.14 0.17
C THR A 139 18.56 -10.90 -0.33
N SER A 140 19.35 -10.23 0.51
CA SER A 140 20.18 -9.09 0.10
C SER A 140 21.24 -9.48 -0.93
N PHE A 141 21.87 -10.64 -0.74
CA PHE A 141 22.83 -11.19 -1.67
C PHE A 141 22.19 -11.57 -3.02
N GLU A 142 21.07 -12.32 -3.00
CA GLU A 142 20.36 -12.69 -4.23
C GLU A 142 19.75 -11.50 -4.96
N ALA A 143 19.15 -10.55 -4.25
CA ALA A 143 18.62 -9.33 -4.84
C ALA A 143 19.72 -8.50 -5.54
N SER A 144 20.91 -8.39 -4.92
CA SER A 144 22.06 -7.71 -5.51
C SER A 144 22.56 -8.42 -6.78
N SER A 145 22.58 -9.75 -6.80
CA SER A 145 22.92 -10.56 -7.99
C SER A 145 21.89 -10.36 -9.11
N LYS A 146 20.59 -10.41 -8.76
CA LYS A 146 19.49 -10.19 -9.72
C LYS A 146 19.49 -8.76 -10.27
N TYR A 147 19.86 -7.77 -9.45
CA TYR A 147 20.03 -6.39 -9.92
C TYR A 147 21.13 -6.29 -10.98
N SER A 148 22.30 -6.82 -10.71
CA SER A 148 23.45 -6.81 -11.63
C SER A 148 23.21 -7.65 -12.90
N GLY A 149 22.26 -8.58 -12.86
CA GLY A 149 21.96 -9.48 -13.98
C GLY A 149 23.03 -10.54 -14.23
N GLY A 150 24.01 -10.69 -13.34
CA GLY A 150 25.05 -11.71 -13.39
C GLY A 150 24.65 -13.02 -12.71
N ALA A 151 25.51 -14.02 -12.79
CA ALA A 151 25.38 -15.25 -12.02
C ALA A 151 25.60 -14.98 -10.52
N LEU A 152 24.99 -15.79 -9.64
CA LEU A 152 25.13 -15.65 -8.19
C LEU A 152 26.60 -15.66 -7.72
N ALA A 153 27.44 -16.51 -8.38
CA ALA A 153 28.87 -16.60 -8.10
C ALA A 153 29.66 -15.32 -8.42
N GLU A 154 29.15 -14.49 -9.30
CA GLU A 154 29.79 -13.24 -9.76
C GLU A 154 29.44 -12.04 -8.87
N CYS A 155 28.42 -12.15 -8.03
CA CYS A 155 28.03 -11.10 -7.11
C CYS A 155 29.16 -10.83 -6.11
N ARG A 156 29.63 -9.57 -6.04
CA ARG A 156 30.74 -9.13 -5.18
C ARG A 156 30.30 -8.29 -3.97
N GLY A 157 28.98 -8.08 -3.80
CA GLY A 157 28.38 -7.22 -2.80
C GLY A 157 27.25 -6.39 -3.41
N VAL A 158 26.78 -5.40 -2.69
CA VAL A 158 25.81 -4.44 -3.23
C VAL A 158 26.49 -3.62 -4.33
N PRO A 159 25.93 -3.56 -5.54
CA PRO A 159 26.55 -2.84 -6.65
C PRO A 159 26.70 -1.34 -6.36
N ALA A 160 27.75 -0.72 -6.89
CA ALA A 160 27.99 0.71 -6.71
C ALA A 160 26.80 1.55 -7.23
N GLY A 161 26.30 2.49 -6.42
CA GLY A 161 25.14 3.34 -6.72
C GLY A 161 23.79 2.61 -6.63
N ALA A 162 23.76 1.41 -6.06
CA ALA A 162 22.56 0.70 -5.65
C ALA A 162 22.44 0.68 -4.13
N VAL A 163 21.19 0.53 -3.68
CA VAL A 163 20.81 0.32 -2.28
C VAL A 163 19.96 -0.93 -2.16
N CYS A 164 19.94 -1.54 -1.00
CA CYS A 164 19.10 -2.68 -0.69
C CYS A 164 18.16 -2.31 0.47
N ASP A 165 16.85 -2.31 0.20
CA ASP A 165 15.81 -2.14 1.20
C ASP A 165 15.23 -3.51 1.56
N SER A 166 15.22 -3.83 2.85
CA SER A 166 14.73 -5.11 3.36
C SER A 166 13.44 -4.95 4.14
N PHE A 167 12.54 -5.90 3.95
CA PHE A 167 11.21 -5.95 4.56
C PHE A 167 10.99 -7.32 5.18
N THR A 168 10.22 -7.35 6.26
CA THR A 168 9.69 -8.58 6.85
C THR A 168 8.27 -8.78 6.36
N VAL A 169 7.91 -9.98 5.90
CA VAL A 169 6.57 -10.30 5.37
C VAL A 169 6.02 -11.57 6.00
N GLY A 170 4.69 -11.72 5.94
CA GLY A 170 3.95 -12.85 6.51
C GLY A 170 3.46 -12.58 7.94
N GLU A 171 2.36 -13.22 8.33
CA GLU A 171 1.70 -13.03 9.64
C GLU A 171 2.63 -13.34 10.83
N ASP A 172 3.55 -14.26 10.64
CA ASP A 172 4.52 -14.70 11.66
C ASP A 172 5.88 -13.98 11.57
N GLY A 173 6.01 -13.00 10.67
CA GLY A 173 7.23 -12.23 10.48
C GLY A 173 8.44 -13.04 10.00
N ARG A 174 8.24 -14.26 9.47
CA ARG A 174 9.34 -15.15 9.04
C ARG A 174 9.80 -14.95 7.61
N GLY A 175 9.05 -14.24 6.79
CA GLY A 175 9.45 -13.92 5.42
C GLY A 175 10.38 -12.72 5.38
N ALA A 176 11.53 -12.84 4.73
CA ALA A 176 12.44 -11.75 4.40
C ALA A 176 12.34 -11.42 2.91
N VAL A 177 12.14 -10.16 2.58
CA VAL A 177 12.17 -9.65 1.20
C VAL A 177 13.20 -8.56 1.13
N THR A 178 14.09 -8.63 0.15
CA THR A 178 15.02 -7.54 -0.15
C THR A 178 14.87 -7.08 -1.58
N VAL A 179 14.88 -5.77 -1.77
CA VAL A 179 14.85 -5.09 -3.07
C VAL A 179 16.16 -4.35 -3.26
N CYS A 180 16.93 -4.74 -4.27
CA CYS A 180 18.12 -4.00 -4.69
C CYS A 180 17.76 -3.12 -5.89
N HIS A 181 18.00 -1.83 -5.77
CA HIS A 181 17.61 -0.84 -6.77
C HIS A 181 18.56 0.35 -6.79
N LYS A 182 18.42 1.21 -7.80
CA LYS A 182 19.20 2.43 -7.88
C LYS A 182 18.81 3.38 -6.75
N GLU A 183 19.80 3.96 -6.10
CA GLU A 183 19.60 5.02 -5.09
C GLU A 183 18.68 6.15 -5.62
N ASN A 184 17.85 6.70 -4.75
CA ASN A 184 16.89 7.77 -5.06
C ASN A 184 15.77 7.40 -6.08
N VAL A 185 15.44 6.12 -6.22
CA VAL A 185 14.24 5.68 -6.94
C VAL A 185 13.22 5.16 -5.92
N PRO A 186 12.06 5.83 -5.77
CA PRO A 186 11.11 5.46 -4.72
C PRO A 186 10.50 4.08 -4.95
N LEU A 187 10.35 3.33 -3.86
CA LEU A 187 9.62 2.06 -3.78
C LEU A 187 8.15 2.34 -3.48
N ILE A 188 7.26 1.71 -4.23
CA ILE A 188 5.81 1.83 -4.08
C ILE A 188 5.23 0.44 -3.79
N PRO A 189 5.02 0.08 -2.52
CA PRO A 189 4.32 -1.15 -2.17
C PRO A 189 2.90 -1.12 -2.73
N LEU A 190 2.54 -2.12 -3.53
CA LEU A 190 1.16 -2.32 -3.95
C LEU A 190 0.32 -2.90 -2.79
N PRO A 191 -1.02 -2.84 -2.86
CA PRO A 191 -1.87 -3.35 -1.79
C PRO A 191 -1.54 -4.77 -1.35
N SER A 192 -1.23 -5.66 -2.29
CA SER A 192 -0.81 -7.04 -1.98
C SER A 192 0.50 -7.12 -1.20
N PHE A 193 1.47 -6.26 -1.51
CA PHE A 193 2.74 -6.21 -0.79
C PHE A 193 2.55 -5.58 0.60
N SER A 194 1.75 -4.53 0.69
CA SER A 194 1.40 -3.90 1.96
C SER A 194 0.67 -4.87 2.90
N GLN A 195 -0.25 -5.68 2.36
CA GLN A 195 -0.92 -6.73 3.11
C GLN A 195 0.06 -7.77 3.66
N ALA A 196 1.04 -8.18 2.85
CA ALA A 196 2.07 -9.13 3.28
C ALA A 196 3.01 -8.54 4.35
N LEU A 197 3.29 -7.22 4.28
CA LEU A 197 4.09 -6.51 5.29
C LEU A 197 3.39 -6.42 6.64
N TRP A 198 2.05 -6.22 6.62
CA TRP A 198 1.31 -5.84 7.81
C TRP A 198 0.27 -6.88 8.26
N GLY A 199 0.21 -8.06 7.59
CA GLY A 199 -0.58 -9.21 8.06
C GLY A 199 -2.10 -9.04 8.04
N CYS A 200 -2.65 -8.12 7.24
CA CYS A 200 -4.08 -7.84 7.20
C CYS A 200 -4.78 -8.56 6.06
N GLU A 201 -5.82 -9.36 6.35
CA GLU A 201 -6.76 -9.83 5.32
C GLU A 201 -7.49 -8.65 4.65
N ARG A 202 -7.77 -8.77 3.35
CA ARG A 202 -8.54 -7.77 2.60
C ARG A 202 -9.87 -8.29 2.08
N ALA A 203 -10.94 -7.56 2.39
CA ALA A 203 -12.26 -7.75 1.79
C ALA A 203 -12.37 -6.99 0.47
N ASP A 204 -12.47 -7.66 -0.69
CA ASP A 204 -12.80 -6.97 -1.96
C ASP A 204 -14.28 -6.59 -2.01
N ILE A 205 -14.58 -5.32 -2.12
CA ILE A 205 -15.95 -4.79 -2.31
C ILE A 205 -15.94 -3.84 -3.52
N LEU A 206 -16.58 -4.24 -4.59
CA LEU A 206 -16.62 -3.50 -5.85
C LEU A 206 -15.25 -3.20 -6.45
N GLY A 207 -14.28 -4.08 -6.23
CA GLY A 207 -12.92 -3.94 -6.71
C GLY A 207 -12.03 -3.06 -5.85
N ILE A 208 -12.48 -2.68 -4.65
CA ILE A 208 -11.70 -1.99 -3.63
C ILE A 208 -11.40 -2.98 -2.51
N GLY A 209 -10.11 -3.14 -2.17
CA GLY A 209 -9.70 -3.94 -1.01
C GLY A 209 -9.85 -3.12 0.28
N PHE A 210 -10.54 -3.67 1.27
CA PHE A 210 -10.65 -3.11 2.62
C PHE A 210 -9.90 -4.01 3.59
N ASP A 211 -9.02 -3.44 4.39
CA ASP A 211 -8.24 -4.18 5.36
C ASP A 211 -9.10 -4.60 6.56
N ALA A 212 -8.99 -5.89 6.94
CA ALA A 212 -9.72 -6.48 8.06
C ALA A 212 -8.97 -6.19 9.37
N VAL A 213 -9.05 -4.94 9.81
CA VAL A 213 -8.35 -4.44 11.01
C VAL A 213 -9.32 -3.77 11.97
N THR A 214 -9.02 -3.85 13.25
CA THR A 214 -9.60 -3.02 14.29
C THR A 214 -8.99 -1.61 14.27
N LEU A 215 -9.56 -0.68 15.02
CA LEU A 215 -9.00 0.67 15.18
C LEU A 215 -7.60 0.62 15.78
N ASP A 216 -7.40 -0.19 16.81
CA ASP A 216 -6.11 -0.30 17.50
C ASP A 216 -5.04 -0.93 16.59
N GLU A 217 -5.39 -1.97 15.82
CA GLU A 217 -4.50 -2.56 14.82
C GLU A 217 -4.13 -1.56 13.72
N ALA A 218 -5.10 -0.81 13.20
CA ALA A 218 -4.84 0.21 12.19
C ALA A 218 -3.87 1.31 12.69
N VAL A 219 -4.05 1.75 13.93
CA VAL A 219 -3.15 2.72 14.59
C VAL A 219 -1.77 2.10 14.85
N GLY A 220 -1.73 0.84 15.30
CA GLY A 220 -0.48 0.08 15.48
C GLY A 220 0.33 -0.03 14.19
N LEU A 221 -0.34 -0.32 13.06
CA LEU A 221 0.29 -0.34 11.75
C LEU A 221 0.86 1.02 11.34
N ALA A 222 0.12 2.12 11.61
CA ALA A 222 0.61 3.47 11.33
C ALA A 222 1.84 3.82 12.19
N VAL A 223 1.85 3.43 13.46
CA VAL A 223 3.00 3.58 14.35
C VAL A 223 4.20 2.76 13.85
N SER A 224 3.99 1.52 13.42
CA SER A 224 5.04 0.69 12.83
C SER A 224 5.64 1.31 11.56
N ALA A 225 4.82 1.99 10.74
CA ALA A 225 5.30 2.72 9.58
C ALA A 225 6.20 3.91 9.95
N LEU A 226 5.91 4.62 11.06
CA LEU A 226 6.78 5.68 11.59
C LEU A 226 8.17 5.14 11.95
N ASP A 227 8.24 3.90 12.46
CA ASP A 227 9.49 3.26 12.86
C ASP A 227 10.26 2.66 11.68
N SER A 228 9.54 2.11 10.68
CA SER A 228 10.14 1.39 9.54
C SER A 228 10.75 2.29 8.47
N GLY A 229 10.48 3.59 8.51
CA GLY A 229 10.97 4.52 7.51
C GLY A 229 10.25 4.49 6.14
N SER A 230 9.24 3.64 5.96
CA SER A 230 8.46 3.54 4.71
C SER A 230 7.18 4.37 4.77
N LEU A 231 6.79 5.00 3.66
CA LEU A 231 5.54 5.77 3.59
C LEU A 231 4.32 4.84 3.56
N MET A 232 3.51 4.90 4.61
CA MET A 232 2.16 4.33 4.65
C MET A 232 1.13 5.37 4.18
N THR A 233 0.36 5.03 3.17
CA THR A 233 -0.78 5.83 2.73
C THR A 233 -2.07 5.20 3.20
N VAL A 234 -2.92 5.97 3.88
CA VAL A 234 -4.17 5.50 4.46
C VAL A 234 -5.35 6.19 3.79
N VAL A 235 -6.32 5.40 3.35
CA VAL A 235 -7.59 5.89 2.80
C VAL A 235 -8.76 5.32 3.60
N THR A 236 -9.86 6.07 3.64
CA THR A 236 -11.07 5.71 4.39
C THR A 236 -12.29 5.68 3.47
N PRO A 237 -12.33 4.76 2.47
CA PRO A 237 -13.42 4.75 1.51
C PRO A 237 -14.73 4.32 2.18
N ASN A 238 -15.77 5.11 1.95
CA ASN A 238 -17.14 4.79 2.33
C ASN A 238 -17.96 4.40 1.08
N PRO A 239 -19.25 4.01 1.20
CA PRO A 239 -20.07 3.64 0.06
C PRO A 239 -20.13 4.69 -1.06
N VAL A 240 -20.08 5.99 -0.72
CA VAL A 240 -20.14 7.08 -1.71
C VAL A 240 -18.83 7.16 -2.49
N ILE A 241 -17.69 7.07 -1.79
CA ILE A 241 -16.36 7.04 -2.42
C ILE A 241 -16.23 5.79 -3.29
N SER A 242 -16.67 4.63 -2.78
CA SER A 242 -16.66 3.38 -3.55
C SER A 242 -17.46 3.49 -4.85
N MET A 243 -18.60 4.14 -4.83
CA MET A 243 -19.41 4.37 -6.05
C MET A 243 -18.75 5.37 -7.01
N ARG A 244 -18.05 6.39 -6.51
CA ARG A 244 -17.26 7.31 -7.34
C ARG A 244 -16.10 6.59 -8.01
N CYS A 245 -15.41 5.71 -7.33
CA CYS A 245 -14.32 4.89 -7.90
C CYS A 245 -14.78 4.07 -9.12
N LEU A 246 -16.05 3.62 -9.17
CA LEU A 246 -16.57 2.90 -10.34
C LEU A 246 -16.71 3.79 -11.59
N CYS A 247 -16.80 5.10 -11.41
CA CYS A 247 -16.96 6.07 -12.49
C CYS A 247 -15.67 6.86 -12.78
N ASP A 248 -14.67 6.78 -11.90
CA ASP A 248 -13.41 7.50 -12.01
C ASP A 248 -12.23 6.54 -11.85
N ALA A 249 -11.59 6.21 -12.97
CA ALA A 249 -10.44 5.29 -13.00
C ALA A 249 -9.19 5.86 -12.31
N ARG A 250 -9.03 7.19 -12.21
CA ARG A 250 -7.90 7.82 -11.48
C ARG A 250 -8.12 7.63 -9.98
N LEU A 251 -9.33 7.93 -9.50
CA LEU A 251 -9.70 7.74 -8.10
C LEU A 251 -9.62 6.24 -7.71
N MET A 252 -10.11 5.34 -8.56
CA MET A 252 -9.98 3.89 -8.32
C MET A 252 -8.52 3.47 -8.16
N ARG A 253 -7.62 3.98 -9.00
CA ARG A 253 -6.18 3.70 -8.85
C ARG A 253 -5.62 4.27 -7.56
N ALA A 254 -5.93 5.51 -7.23
CA ALA A 254 -5.47 6.15 -6.00
C ALA A 254 -5.89 5.36 -4.75
N VAL A 255 -7.17 4.98 -4.68
CA VAL A 255 -7.70 4.18 -3.56
C VAL A 255 -7.09 2.79 -3.49
N ARG A 256 -6.93 2.11 -4.64
CA ARG A 256 -6.31 0.77 -4.68
C ARG A 256 -4.83 0.76 -4.34
N SER A 257 -4.12 1.87 -4.56
CA SER A 257 -2.69 1.99 -4.26
C SER A 257 -2.40 2.31 -2.81
N ALA A 258 -3.43 2.61 -2.02
CA ALA A 258 -3.25 2.89 -0.61
C ALA A 258 -2.70 1.67 0.14
N SER A 259 -1.77 1.94 1.05
CA SER A 259 -1.16 0.93 1.90
C SER A 259 -2.17 0.31 2.85
N LEU A 260 -3.07 1.16 3.39
CA LEU A 260 -4.13 0.77 4.31
C LEU A 260 -5.46 1.39 3.86
N SER A 261 -6.49 0.57 3.71
CA SER A 261 -7.84 0.98 3.29
C SER A 261 -8.84 0.63 4.38
N LEU A 262 -9.23 1.62 5.17
CA LEU A 262 -10.11 1.45 6.32
C LEU A 262 -11.58 1.46 5.92
N ALA A 263 -12.36 0.56 6.53
CA ALA A 263 -13.79 0.43 6.25
C ALA A 263 -14.59 1.53 6.96
N ASP A 264 -14.71 2.72 6.34
CA ASP A 264 -15.53 3.80 6.88
C ASP A 264 -16.99 3.69 6.44
N GLY A 265 -17.81 3.32 7.38
CA GLY A 265 -19.26 3.26 7.21
C GLY A 265 -19.83 1.83 7.14
N HIS A 266 -20.99 1.67 7.82
CA HIS A 266 -21.68 0.38 7.94
C HIS A 266 -22.07 -0.26 6.61
N GLY A 267 -22.18 0.52 5.53
CA GLY A 267 -22.42 0.00 4.20
C GLY A 267 -21.30 -0.93 3.73
N ILE A 268 -20.06 -0.65 4.10
CA ILE A 268 -18.88 -1.45 3.75
C ILE A 268 -18.87 -2.75 4.56
N THR A 269 -18.99 -2.68 5.90
CA THR A 269 -18.99 -3.87 6.76
C THR A 269 -20.15 -4.80 6.44
N ALA A 270 -21.36 -4.24 6.19
CA ALA A 270 -22.51 -5.03 5.76
C ALA A 270 -22.33 -5.65 4.34
N ALA A 271 -21.58 -5.04 3.46
CA ALA A 271 -21.27 -5.61 2.15
C ALA A 271 -20.23 -6.74 2.26
N ALA A 272 -19.23 -6.60 3.11
CA ALA A 272 -18.24 -7.63 3.42
C ALA A 272 -18.92 -8.87 4.02
N GLN A 273 -19.75 -8.69 5.05
CA GLN A 273 -20.49 -9.78 5.70
C GLN A 273 -21.35 -10.57 4.70
N ARG A 274 -22.03 -9.88 3.77
CA ARG A 274 -22.82 -10.56 2.71
C ARG A 274 -21.97 -11.39 1.76
N ARG A 275 -20.70 -11.11 1.64
CA ARG A 275 -19.71 -11.87 0.83
C ARG A 275 -19.01 -12.95 1.61
N GLY A 276 -19.29 -13.08 2.90
CA GLY A 276 -18.64 -14.05 3.78
C GLY A 276 -17.24 -13.64 4.22
N VAL A 277 -16.88 -12.37 4.04
CA VAL A 277 -15.63 -11.81 4.55
C VAL A 277 -15.93 -11.04 5.83
N PHE A 278 -15.17 -11.33 6.86
CA PHE A 278 -15.29 -10.68 8.16
C PHE A 278 -14.43 -9.42 8.17
N LEU A 279 -15.06 -8.28 8.49
CA LEU A 279 -14.36 -7.07 8.89
C LEU A 279 -14.63 -6.89 10.39
N PRO A 280 -13.61 -6.87 11.25
CA PRO A 280 -13.79 -6.91 12.71
C PRO A 280 -14.59 -5.72 13.22
N GLU A 281 -14.37 -4.52 12.65
CA GLU A 281 -15.16 -3.34 12.99
C GLU A 281 -15.23 -2.32 11.85
N ARG A 282 -16.03 -1.29 12.06
CA ARG A 282 -16.03 -0.08 11.25
C ARG A 282 -14.97 0.88 11.76
N VAL A 283 -13.92 1.09 11.05
CA VAL A 283 -12.90 2.09 11.39
C VAL A 283 -13.22 3.42 10.70
N ALA A 284 -13.77 4.37 11.42
CA ALA A 284 -14.04 5.69 10.88
C ALA A 284 -12.75 6.53 10.81
N GLY A 285 -12.56 7.28 9.72
CA GLY A 285 -11.35 8.08 9.51
C GLY A 285 -11.09 9.09 10.64
N ILE A 286 -12.13 9.67 11.20
CA ILE A 286 -11.99 10.61 12.33
C ILE A 286 -11.50 9.93 13.62
N ASP A 287 -11.97 8.70 13.89
CA ASP A 287 -11.57 7.93 15.07
C ASP A 287 -10.11 7.46 14.91
N PHE A 288 -9.74 6.95 13.73
CA PHE A 288 -8.36 6.61 13.38
C PHE A 288 -7.43 7.83 13.54
N GLY A 289 -7.81 8.98 12.94
CA GLY A 289 -7.02 10.20 13.04
C GLY A 289 -6.83 10.66 14.48
N HIS A 290 -7.89 10.64 15.30
CA HIS A 290 -7.82 11.04 16.71
C HIS A 290 -6.92 10.10 17.54
N SER A 291 -7.09 8.79 17.37
CA SER A 291 -6.25 7.81 18.06
C SER A 291 -4.78 7.90 17.64
N LEU A 292 -4.51 8.15 16.36
CA LEU A 292 -3.15 8.37 15.88
C LEU A 292 -2.54 9.68 16.40
N LEU A 293 -3.34 10.77 16.55
CA LEU A 293 -2.89 12.01 17.22
C LEU A 293 -2.44 11.75 18.65
N CYS A 294 -3.20 10.97 19.43
CA CYS A 294 -2.85 10.63 20.80
C CYS A 294 -1.53 9.83 20.85
N ARG A 295 -1.38 8.83 20.00
CA ARG A 295 -0.15 8.02 19.95
C ARG A 295 1.06 8.82 19.47
N ALA A 296 0.86 9.70 18.50
CA ALA A 296 1.91 10.60 18.02
C ALA A 296 2.38 11.60 19.10
N ALA A 297 1.45 12.09 19.93
CA ALA A 297 1.77 12.97 21.05
C ALA A 297 2.65 12.27 22.11
N GLU A 298 2.32 11.00 22.45
CA GLU A 298 3.13 10.18 23.38
C GLU A 298 4.55 9.94 22.86
N ARG A 299 4.74 9.92 21.55
CA ARG A 299 6.03 9.66 20.86
C ARG A 299 6.80 10.93 20.51
N GLY A 300 6.15 12.09 20.54
CA GLY A 300 6.71 13.37 20.08
C GLY A 300 6.79 13.50 18.56
N ASP A 301 6.03 12.70 17.80
CA ASP A 301 6.02 12.75 16.33
C ASP A 301 5.46 14.08 15.81
N ARG A 302 6.00 14.55 14.68
CA ARG A 302 5.62 15.82 14.05
C ARG A 302 4.44 15.61 13.10
N ILE A 303 3.38 16.40 13.26
CA ILE A 303 2.12 16.25 12.52
C ILE A 303 1.85 17.49 11.69
N PHE A 304 1.40 17.30 10.46
CA PHE A 304 0.94 18.36 9.57
C PHE A 304 -0.56 18.19 9.24
N LEU A 305 -1.33 19.28 9.34
CA LEU A 305 -2.75 19.29 9.00
C LEU A 305 -2.96 20.02 7.68
N LEU A 306 -3.39 19.29 6.64
CA LEU A 306 -3.67 19.81 5.31
C LEU A 306 -5.15 19.75 5.00
N GLY A 307 -5.81 20.88 4.80
CA GLY A 307 -7.20 20.95 4.34
C GLY A 307 -8.10 21.78 5.23
N GLY A 308 -9.40 21.61 5.04
CA GLY A 308 -10.42 22.49 5.62
C GLY A 308 -10.54 23.82 4.86
N LYS A 309 -11.46 24.67 5.26
CA LYS A 309 -11.56 26.04 4.77
C LYS A 309 -10.41 26.88 5.36
N PRO A 310 -10.07 28.03 4.75
CA PRO A 310 -9.04 28.93 5.28
C PRO A 310 -9.20 29.19 6.78
N GLY A 311 -8.10 29.07 7.53
CA GLY A 311 -8.04 29.22 8.98
C GLY A 311 -8.53 28.03 9.81
N ARG A 312 -9.12 26.99 9.22
CA ARG A 312 -9.66 25.85 9.99
C ARG A 312 -8.59 24.89 10.47
N ALA A 313 -7.55 24.67 9.68
CA ALA A 313 -6.45 23.80 10.09
C ALA A 313 -5.69 24.38 11.28
N GLU A 314 -5.44 25.70 11.29
CA GLU A 314 -4.85 26.43 12.42
C GLU A 314 -5.74 26.39 13.65
N LYS A 315 -7.06 26.57 13.47
CA LYS A 315 -8.03 26.47 14.57
C LYS A 315 -8.06 25.05 15.13
N ALA A 316 -8.08 24.03 14.28
CA ALA A 316 -8.01 22.63 14.72
C ALA A 316 -6.75 22.35 15.54
N ALA A 317 -5.58 22.84 15.11
CA ALA A 317 -4.34 22.70 15.87
C ALA A 317 -4.45 23.36 17.27
N LYS A 318 -5.04 24.55 17.35
CA LYS A 318 -5.25 25.26 18.62
C LYS A 318 -6.22 24.54 19.56
N GLU A 319 -7.30 23.95 19.04
CA GLU A 319 -8.29 23.21 19.83
C GLU A 319 -7.77 21.84 20.27
N LEU A 320 -6.94 21.18 19.46
CA LEU A 320 -6.35 19.89 19.77
C LEU A 320 -5.23 19.98 20.82
N ALA A 321 -4.43 21.04 20.83
CA ALA A 321 -3.29 21.19 21.73
C ALA A 321 -3.63 21.04 23.23
N PRO A 322 -4.67 21.69 23.78
CA PRO A 322 -5.06 21.49 25.16
C PRO A 322 -5.75 20.15 25.42
N ALA A 323 -6.37 19.56 24.40
CA ALA A 323 -7.07 18.28 24.50
C ALA A 323 -6.12 17.05 24.46
N ILE A 324 -4.95 17.21 23.84
CA ILE A 324 -3.95 16.15 23.68
C ILE A 324 -2.59 16.69 24.12
N PRO A 325 -2.22 16.54 25.40
CA PRO A 325 -0.93 17.01 25.91
C PRO A 325 0.25 16.36 25.17
N GLY A 326 1.26 17.16 24.79
CA GLY A 326 2.41 16.69 24.04
C GLY A 326 2.22 16.65 22.52
N LEU A 327 1.04 17.03 21.99
CA LEU A 327 0.78 17.06 20.56
C LEU A 327 1.66 18.10 19.84
N ASN A 328 2.40 17.65 18.83
CA ASN A 328 3.30 18.49 18.04
C ASN A 328 2.74 18.70 16.62
N VAL A 329 1.84 19.67 16.45
CA VAL A 329 1.41 20.11 15.12
C VAL A 329 2.45 21.10 14.58
N CYS A 330 3.33 20.61 13.73
CA CYS A 330 4.48 21.36 13.19
C CYS A 330 4.12 22.29 12.01
N GLY A 331 2.91 22.16 11.46
CA GLY A 331 2.44 23.04 10.38
C GLY A 331 1.00 22.74 9.97
N THR A 332 0.41 23.72 9.29
CA THR A 332 -0.96 23.66 8.78
C THR A 332 -1.03 24.31 7.39
N CYS A 333 -1.95 23.85 6.53
CA CYS A 333 -2.29 24.52 5.28
C CYS A 333 -3.73 24.19 4.89
N ASP A 334 -4.50 25.15 4.39
CA ASP A 334 -5.90 24.93 4.02
C ASP A 334 -6.10 24.25 2.65
N GLY A 335 -5.09 24.26 1.79
CA GLY A 335 -5.15 23.63 0.45
C GLY A 335 -6.10 24.35 -0.53
N TYR A 336 -6.46 25.60 -0.26
CA TYR A 336 -7.31 26.45 -1.11
C TYR A 336 -6.51 27.45 -1.94
N ASP A 337 -5.22 27.22 -2.14
CA ASP A 337 -4.40 28.09 -3.00
C ASP A 337 -5.01 28.19 -4.37
N GLY A 338 -5.49 29.36 -4.71
CA GLY A 338 -6.05 29.65 -6.03
C GLY A 338 -5.26 29.06 -7.17
N MET A 339 -5.36 29.11 -8.32
CA MET A 339 -4.80 28.57 -9.56
C MET A 339 -3.51 27.70 -9.53
N SER A 340 -2.72 27.62 -8.45
CA SER A 340 -1.53 26.76 -8.31
C SER A 340 -1.68 25.58 -7.33
N GLY A 341 -2.83 25.44 -6.73
CA GLY A 341 -3.44 24.29 -6.01
C GLY A 341 -2.62 23.44 -5.03
N ASN A 342 -1.29 23.34 -5.15
CA ASN A 342 -0.46 22.45 -4.35
C ASN A 342 0.84 23.10 -3.85
N ALA A 343 1.33 24.16 -4.50
CA ALA A 343 2.66 24.72 -4.24
C ALA A 343 2.85 25.26 -2.80
N CYS A 344 1.78 25.79 -2.17
CA CYS A 344 1.85 26.25 -0.79
C CYS A 344 1.92 25.06 0.17
N ALA A 345 1.08 24.04 -0.03
CA ALA A 345 1.09 22.83 0.78
C ALA A 345 2.43 22.09 0.66
N GLU A 346 2.97 21.95 -0.56
CA GLU A 346 4.26 21.31 -0.80
C GLU A 346 5.39 22.07 -0.08
N ARG A 347 5.45 23.39 -0.22
CA ARG A 347 6.47 24.21 0.46
C ARG A 347 6.37 24.08 1.98
N ALA A 348 5.17 24.22 2.53
CA ALA A 348 4.94 24.15 3.97
C ALA A 348 5.31 22.77 4.55
N ILE A 349 5.01 21.68 3.84
CA ILE A 349 5.38 20.33 4.23
C ILE A 349 6.90 20.13 4.14
N ALA A 350 7.55 20.61 3.07
CA ALA A 350 8.99 20.49 2.90
C ALA A 350 9.76 21.25 4.00
N GLU A 351 9.27 22.42 4.42
CA GLU A 351 9.83 23.21 5.52
C GLU A 351 9.56 22.55 6.88
N ALA A 352 8.32 22.09 7.11
CA ALA A 352 7.90 21.49 8.37
C ALA A 352 8.47 20.09 8.61
N LYS A 353 8.81 19.31 7.57
CA LYS A 353 9.32 17.93 7.64
C LYS A 353 8.53 17.06 8.64
N PRO A 354 7.23 16.88 8.47
CA PRO A 354 6.40 16.08 9.36
C PRO A 354 6.64 14.58 9.17
N GLY A 355 6.46 13.79 10.24
CA GLY A 355 6.35 12.33 10.15
C GLY A 355 4.95 11.90 9.68
N ILE A 356 3.91 12.69 10.04
CA ILE A 356 2.50 12.39 9.73
C ILE A 356 1.87 13.57 9.01
N VAL A 357 1.15 13.31 7.89
CA VAL A 357 0.34 14.31 7.19
C VAL A 357 -1.12 13.84 7.15
N PHE A 358 -2.02 14.61 7.76
CA PHE A 358 -3.45 14.39 7.62
C PHE A 358 -4.00 15.25 6.48
N VAL A 359 -4.53 14.59 5.45
CA VAL A 359 -5.07 15.23 4.25
C VAL A 359 -6.58 15.27 4.30
N CYS A 360 -7.15 16.45 4.50
CA CYS A 360 -8.58 16.71 4.70
C CYS A 360 -9.16 17.62 3.61
N LEU A 361 -8.82 17.35 2.35
CA LEU A 361 -9.27 18.12 1.17
C LEU A 361 -10.65 17.67 0.65
N GLY A 362 -11.22 16.63 1.27
CA GLY A 362 -12.43 15.95 0.80
C GLY A 362 -12.19 15.06 -0.43
N SER A 363 -13.01 13.99 -0.55
CA SER A 363 -12.94 13.08 -1.69
C SER A 363 -13.55 13.71 -2.95
N PRO A 364 -12.95 13.56 -4.16
CA PRO A 364 -11.82 12.71 -4.50
C PRO A 364 -10.43 13.37 -4.35
N ARG A 365 -10.38 14.68 -3.99
CA ARG A 365 -9.13 15.46 -4.03
C ARG A 365 -8.06 14.91 -3.08
N GLN A 366 -8.41 14.50 -1.89
CA GLN A 366 -7.46 14.00 -0.88
C GLN A 366 -6.80 12.69 -1.30
N GLU A 367 -7.55 11.74 -1.86
CA GLU A 367 -7.01 10.46 -2.32
C GLU A 367 -6.09 10.67 -3.52
N LEU A 368 -6.50 11.53 -4.47
CA LEU A 368 -5.70 11.87 -5.63
C LEU A 368 -4.43 12.63 -5.24
N TRP A 369 -4.55 13.57 -4.31
CA TRP A 369 -3.40 14.34 -3.83
C TRP A 369 -2.34 13.43 -3.19
N ILE A 370 -2.71 12.55 -2.26
CA ILE A 370 -1.79 11.60 -1.65
C ILE A 370 -1.14 10.71 -2.72
N TYR A 371 -1.93 10.23 -3.69
CA TYR A 371 -1.44 9.37 -4.76
C TYR A 371 -0.43 10.08 -5.66
N GLU A 372 -0.69 11.34 -6.02
CA GLU A 372 0.14 12.12 -6.92
C GLU A 372 1.40 12.67 -6.25
N HIS A 373 1.35 12.92 -4.93
CA HIS A 373 2.46 13.49 -4.15
C HIS A 373 3.24 12.44 -3.34
N ARG A 374 3.06 11.15 -3.63
CA ARG A 374 3.68 10.09 -2.87
C ARG A 374 5.20 10.22 -2.79
N ASP A 375 5.85 10.37 -3.96
CA ASP A 375 7.31 10.51 -4.07
C ASP A 375 7.82 11.76 -3.32
N PHE A 376 7.06 12.86 -3.38
CA PHE A 376 7.34 14.10 -2.66
C PHE A 376 7.25 13.91 -1.14
N LEU A 377 6.19 13.25 -0.66
CA LEU A 377 5.99 12.98 0.77
C LEU A 377 7.12 12.11 1.34
N GLU A 378 7.55 11.08 0.62
CA GLU A 378 8.70 10.24 1.01
C GLU A 378 9.99 11.05 1.10
N GLN A 379 10.26 11.93 0.12
CA GLN A 379 11.44 12.81 0.11
C GLN A 379 11.43 13.81 1.26
N CYS A 380 10.24 14.27 1.69
CA CYS A 380 10.10 15.16 2.86
C CYS A 380 10.20 14.43 4.20
N GLY A 381 10.36 13.09 4.20
CA GLY A 381 10.46 12.30 5.41
C GLY A 381 9.11 11.90 6.02
N VAL A 382 8.01 12.11 5.31
CA VAL A 382 6.68 11.67 5.75
C VAL A 382 6.63 10.14 5.77
N ARG A 383 6.09 9.59 6.86
CA ARG A 383 5.92 8.14 7.05
C ARG A 383 4.46 7.71 7.06
N VAL A 384 3.54 8.59 7.41
CA VAL A 384 2.11 8.34 7.34
C VAL A 384 1.39 9.50 6.65
N ALA A 385 0.65 9.20 5.58
CA ALA A 385 -0.22 10.17 4.91
C ALA A 385 -1.66 9.61 4.89
N ALA A 386 -2.59 10.25 5.59
CA ALA A 386 -3.94 9.74 5.77
C ALA A 386 -5.02 10.68 5.23
N ALA A 387 -5.90 10.15 4.36
CA ALA A 387 -7.07 10.84 3.81
C ALA A 387 -8.24 10.74 4.79
N LEU A 388 -8.52 11.80 5.56
CA LEU A 388 -9.46 11.79 6.67
C LEU A 388 -10.73 12.63 6.46
N GLY A 389 -10.98 13.11 5.25
CA GLY A 389 -12.20 13.84 4.90
C GLY A 389 -12.37 15.13 5.69
N GLY A 390 -13.51 15.27 6.34
CA GLY A 390 -13.87 16.46 7.12
C GLY A 390 -13.41 16.44 8.58
N SER A 391 -12.34 15.68 8.92
CA SER A 391 -11.88 15.58 10.31
C SER A 391 -11.40 16.93 10.87
N ILE A 392 -10.69 17.73 10.07
CA ILE A 392 -10.27 19.09 10.47
C ILE A 392 -11.49 19.97 10.81
N ASP A 393 -12.59 19.86 10.07
CA ASP A 393 -13.82 20.64 10.37
C ASP A 393 -14.43 20.27 11.73
N VAL A 394 -14.29 19.02 12.14
CA VAL A 394 -14.75 18.55 13.46
C VAL A 394 -13.75 18.94 14.55
N TRP A 395 -12.45 18.77 14.31
CA TRP A 395 -11.41 19.12 15.28
C TRP A 395 -11.33 20.63 15.55
N SER A 396 -11.68 21.46 14.56
CA SER A 396 -11.80 22.92 14.74
C SER A 396 -13.06 23.36 15.54
N GLY A 397 -13.95 22.40 15.87
CA GLY A 397 -15.22 22.69 16.52
C GLY A 397 -16.29 23.34 15.63
N ASP A 398 -15.99 23.61 14.35
CA ASP A 398 -16.93 24.24 13.40
C ASP A 398 -18.06 23.30 12.98
N VAL A 399 -17.79 22.00 12.96
CA VAL A 399 -18.77 20.95 12.67
C VAL A 399 -18.90 20.02 13.86
N ARG A 400 -20.11 19.94 14.42
CA ARG A 400 -20.40 18.99 15.52
C ARG A 400 -20.53 17.57 14.96
N ARG A 401 -19.83 16.63 15.56
CA ARG A 401 -20.02 15.20 15.31
C ARG A 401 -21.46 14.78 15.63
N ALA A 402 -21.94 13.73 14.99
CA ALA A 402 -23.26 13.16 15.31
C ALA A 402 -23.31 12.73 16.79
N PRO A 403 -24.45 12.95 17.48
CA PRO A 403 -24.65 12.44 18.84
C PRO A 403 -24.43 10.93 18.90
N GLN A 404 -23.97 10.44 20.06
CA GLN A 404 -23.63 9.03 20.27
C GLN A 404 -24.77 8.07 19.88
N ILE A 405 -26.03 8.48 20.09
CA ILE A 405 -27.21 7.68 19.73
C ILE A 405 -27.28 7.45 18.20
N PHE A 406 -26.98 8.47 17.37
CA PHE A 406 -26.97 8.34 15.92
C PHE A 406 -25.78 7.47 15.46
N ILE A 407 -24.64 7.54 16.14
CA ILE A 407 -23.47 6.70 15.86
C ILE A 407 -23.80 5.24 16.18
N ARG A 408 -24.38 4.95 17.36
CA ARG A 408 -24.78 3.59 17.79
C ARG A 408 -25.85 2.98 16.89
N LEU A 409 -26.80 3.78 16.42
CA LEU A 409 -27.87 3.35 15.51
C LEU A 409 -27.40 3.31 14.02
N HIS A 410 -26.14 3.60 13.74
CA HIS A 410 -25.59 3.62 12.39
C HIS A 410 -26.23 4.67 11.45
N LEU A 411 -26.79 5.74 12.04
CA LEU A 411 -27.50 6.82 11.36
C LEU A 411 -26.69 8.13 11.26
N GLU A 412 -25.36 8.06 11.40
CA GLU A 412 -24.47 9.24 11.28
C GLU A 412 -24.66 9.95 9.93
N TRP A 413 -24.84 9.20 8.84
CA TRP A 413 -25.13 9.74 7.51
C TRP A 413 -26.45 10.54 7.50
N LEU A 414 -27.49 10.10 8.22
CA LEU A 414 -28.77 10.78 8.29
C LEU A 414 -28.63 12.09 9.09
N TRP A 415 -27.91 12.08 10.20
CA TRP A 415 -27.60 13.29 10.95
C TRP A 415 -26.92 14.35 10.07
N ARG A 416 -25.94 13.93 9.26
CA ARG A 416 -25.28 14.81 8.30
C ARG A 416 -26.25 15.35 7.23
N CYS A 417 -27.20 14.55 6.76
CA CYS A 417 -28.23 15.00 5.82
C CYS A 417 -29.19 16.03 6.45
N VAL A 418 -29.56 15.85 7.73
CA VAL A 418 -30.42 16.82 8.45
C VAL A 418 -29.71 18.17 8.60
N ARG A 419 -28.43 18.14 8.90
CA ARG A 419 -27.64 19.37 9.08
C ARG A 419 -27.30 20.06 7.74
N GLU A 420 -27.13 19.28 6.70
CA GLU A 420 -26.75 19.73 5.36
C GLU A 420 -27.72 19.12 4.33
N PRO A 421 -28.88 19.73 4.07
CA PRO A 421 -29.90 19.15 3.16
C PRO A 421 -29.39 18.82 1.76
N ARG A 422 -28.35 19.53 1.27
CA ARG A 422 -27.68 19.22 -0.01
C ARG A 422 -27.15 17.80 -0.07
N ARG A 423 -26.87 17.17 1.07
CA ARG A 423 -26.41 15.76 1.16
C ARG A 423 -27.51 14.74 0.88
N LEU A 424 -28.80 15.13 0.80
CA LEU A 424 -29.86 14.24 0.38
C LEU A 424 -29.64 13.70 -1.06
N ALA A 425 -28.93 14.44 -1.90
CA ALA A 425 -28.49 13.98 -3.22
C ALA A 425 -27.60 12.71 -3.19
N VAL A 426 -27.08 12.31 -2.04
CA VAL A 426 -26.28 11.09 -1.87
C VAL A 426 -27.15 9.84 -1.75
N ILE A 427 -28.43 9.96 -1.37
CA ILE A 427 -29.35 8.81 -1.15
C ILE A 427 -29.44 7.87 -2.34
N PRO A 428 -29.66 8.33 -3.60
CA PRO A 428 -29.68 7.45 -4.75
C PRO A 428 -28.39 6.64 -4.93
N THR A 429 -27.24 7.26 -4.63
CA THR A 429 -25.92 6.60 -4.67
C THR A 429 -25.85 5.47 -3.63
N LEU A 430 -26.33 5.68 -2.42
CA LEU A 430 -26.35 4.66 -1.35
C LEU A 430 -27.29 3.50 -1.72
N VAL A 431 -28.45 3.79 -2.31
CA VAL A 431 -29.38 2.76 -2.81
C VAL A 431 -28.71 1.93 -3.91
N ARG A 432 -28.08 2.57 -4.89
CA ARG A 432 -27.35 1.89 -5.98
C ARG A 432 -26.19 1.04 -5.44
N TYR A 433 -25.42 1.55 -4.47
CA TYR A 433 -24.38 0.79 -3.79
C TYR A 433 -24.95 -0.49 -3.16
N ARG A 434 -26.05 -0.37 -2.42
CA ARG A 434 -26.73 -1.51 -1.79
C ARG A 434 -27.22 -2.55 -2.81
N MET A 435 -27.72 -2.11 -3.97
CA MET A 435 -28.13 -3.01 -5.07
C MET A 435 -26.93 -3.75 -5.66
N LEU A 436 -25.83 -3.05 -5.97
CA LEU A 436 -24.64 -3.65 -6.56
C LEU A 436 -23.96 -4.64 -5.62
N THR A 437 -23.96 -4.37 -4.32
CA THR A 437 -23.39 -5.28 -3.33
C THR A 437 -24.30 -6.47 -3.01
N ARG A 438 -25.59 -6.45 -3.36
CA ARG A 438 -26.52 -7.60 -3.23
C ARG A 438 -26.42 -8.60 -4.38
N LYS A 439 -26.22 -8.16 -5.61
CA LYS A 439 -26.36 -9.00 -6.82
C LYS A 439 -25.30 -10.08 -7.04
N ARG A 440 -24.15 -10.06 -6.39
CA ARG A 440 -23.07 -11.02 -6.66
C ARG A 440 -23.17 -12.39 -5.96
N ARG A 441 -24.25 -12.68 -5.20
CA ARG A 441 -24.47 -13.98 -4.54
C ARG A 441 -24.97 -15.10 -5.48
N GLN A 442 -25.39 -14.77 -6.72
CA GLN A 442 -26.00 -15.76 -7.64
C GLN A 442 -25.02 -16.45 -8.60
N THR A 443 -23.81 -15.92 -8.81
CA THR A 443 -22.87 -16.52 -9.78
C THR A 443 -21.95 -17.62 -9.19
N ALA A 444 -21.90 -17.78 -7.88
CA ALA A 444 -21.07 -18.81 -7.24
C ALA A 444 -21.80 -20.16 -7.00
N LYS A 445 -23.11 -20.27 -7.31
CA LYS A 445 -23.92 -21.49 -7.07
C LYS A 445 -24.20 -22.34 -8.31
N GLN A 446 -23.69 -21.96 -9.50
CA GLN A 446 -23.98 -22.71 -10.73
C GLN A 446 -22.78 -23.44 -11.37
N SER A 447 -21.62 -23.50 -10.72
CA SER A 447 -20.48 -24.30 -11.20
C SER A 447 -20.21 -25.57 -10.37
N GLY A 448 -21.18 -26.01 -9.60
CA GLY A 448 -21.07 -27.25 -8.80
C GLY A 448 -22.28 -28.12 -9.00
N THR A 449 -22.45 -28.71 -10.20
CA THR A 449 -23.13 -30.00 -10.45
C THR A 449 -23.20 -30.24 -11.97
N LYS A 450 -22.25 -30.96 -12.50
CA LYS A 450 -22.48 -32.11 -13.40
C LYS A 450 -21.16 -32.83 -13.62
#